data_c91338f491339b090a029ee4f2ae3116
#
_entry.id   c91338f491339b090a029ee4f2ae3116
#
_cell.length_a   1.000
_cell.length_b   1.000
_cell.length_c   1.000
_cell.angle_alpha   90.00
_cell.angle_beta   90.00
_cell.angle_gamma   90.00
#
_symmetry.space_group_name_H-M   'P 1'
#
loop_
_entity.id
_entity.type
_entity.pdbx_description
1 polymer ?
#
loop_
_entity_poly.entity_id
_entity_poly.type
_entity_poly.pdbx_seq_one_letter_code
_entity_poly.pdbx_strand_id
1 'polypeptide(L)'
;NVGGWTSGGPRGGYFSPYKIDHITNGPEGEYLTDRITKEAISFVEKYRDTTFFLYLPFYTVHTPIMGKEELIEKFKNKKGSNGQNRPDYAAMVASMDENVGKLLSSLKANGLEENTLVIFTSDNGGIRSISEQNPLRAGKGSYYEGGIRVPLLIKWPGQIKPNSSSNSRVSNMDFYPALQNIASPDKKATLLDGIDLEPIFS
;
A
#
# COMPACT_ATOMS: atom_id res chain seq x y z
N ASN A 1 -0.10 13.58 -4.26
CA ASN A 1 -0.96 13.31 -3.13
C ASN A 1 -2.36 13.04 -3.63
N VAL A 2 -2.75 11.79 -3.72
CA VAL A 2 -4.05 11.39 -4.31
C VAL A 2 -5.20 11.59 -3.32
N GLY A 3 -5.02 12.43 -2.32
CA GLY A 3 -6.03 12.93 -1.39
C GLY A 3 -6.91 11.89 -0.71
N GLY A 4 -7.25 12.16 0.52
CA GLY A 4 -8.33 11.46 1.24
C GLY A 4 -9.72 12.02 0.87
N TRP A 5 -10.71 11.68 1.64
CA TRP A 5 -12.10 12.12 1.49
C TRP A 5 -12.31 13.64 1.30
N THR A 6 -11.43 14.43 1.87
CA THR A 6 -11.49 15.90 1.79
C THR A 6 -10.76 16.49 0.58
N SER A 7 -9.97 15.68 -0.14
CA SER A 7 -9.10 16.14 -1.23
C SER A 7 -9.52 15.60 -2.61
N GLY A 8 -10.75 15.18 -2.77
CA GLY A 8 -11.26 14.72 -4.04
C GLY A 8 -10.82 13.29 -4.39
N GLY A 9 -11.11 12.32 -3.53
CA GLY A 9 -11.02 10.91 -3.88
C GLY A 9 -11.76 10.60 -5.20
N PRO A 10 -11.64 9.38 -5.75
CA PRO A 10 -12.10 9.07 -7.09
C PRO A 10 -13.64 9.24 -7.21
N ARG A 11 -14.09 10.49 -7.38
CA ARG A 11 -15.52 10.83 -7.56
C ARG A 11 -16.13 10.13 -8.77
N GLY A 12 -15.30 9.76 -9.75
CA GLY A 12 -15.65 8.94 -10.90
C GLY A 12 -15.49 7.44 -10.68
N GLY A 13 -15.02 7.01 -9.50
CA GLY A 13 -14.67 5.61 -9.22
C GLY A 13 -13.24 5.27 -9.65
N TYR A 14 -12.96 3.97 -9.84
CA TYR A 14 -11.62 3.48 -10.16
C TYR A 14 -11.29 3.49 -11.66
N PHE A 15 -12.23 3.84 -12.51
CA PHE A 15 -12.02 3.91 -13.96
C PHE A 15 -12.00 5.36 -14.45
N SER A 16 -11.12 5.65 -15.40
CA SER A 16 -11.07 6.98 -16.04
C SER A 16 -12.41 7.27 -16.77
N PRO A 17 -12.93 8.51 -16.63
CA PRO A 17 -12.38 9.70 -15.98
C PRO A 17 -12.52 9.66 -14.43
N TYR A 18 -11.38 9.75 -13.72
CA TYR A 18 -11.32 9.60 -12.26
C TYR A 18 -11.96 10.75 -11.49
N LYS A 19 -12.06 11.93 -12.09
CA LYS A 19 -12.53 13.17 -11.45
C LYS A 19 -11.78 13.50 -10.16
N ILE A 20 -10.47 13.29 -10.18
CA ILE A 20 -9.55 13.61 -9.09
C ILE A 20 -8.79 14.88 -9.47
N ASP A 21 -8.82 15.89 -8.61
CA ASP A 21 -8.01 17.09 -8.79
C ASP A 21 -6.52 16.68 -8.81
N HIS A 22 -5.73 17.26 -9.68
CA HIS A 22 -4.30 17.01 -9.85
C HIS A 22 -3.90 15.67 -10.52
N ILE A 23 -4.85 14.82 -10.91
CA ILE A 23 -4.59 13.70 -11.78
C ILE A 23 -5.26 13.93 -13.13
N THR A 24 -4.44 13.99 -14.18
CA THR A 24 -4.95 14.01 -15.54
C THR A 24 -5.62 12.67 -15.85
N ASN A 25 -6.87 12.72 -16.32
CA ASN A 25 -7.55 11.50 -16.77
C ASN A 25 -6.72 10.80 -17.85
N GLY A 26 -6.60 9.49 -17.74
CA GLY A 26 -6.04 8.65 -18.76
C GLY A 26 -7.06 8.30 -19.85
N PRO A 27 -6.74 7.36 -20.74
CA PRO A 27 -7.70 6.78 -21.66
C PRO A 27 -8.98 6.32 -20.96
N GLU A 28 -10.10 6.34 -21.66
CA GLU A 28 -11.34 5.82 -21.11
C GLU A 28 -11.18 4.37 -20.63
N GLY A 29 -11.66 4.10 -19.42
CA GLY A 29 -11.55 2.78 -18.80
C GLY A 29 -10.20 2.45 -18.17
N GLU A 30 -9.18 3.33 -18.23
CA GLU A 30 -7.92 3.10 -17.51
C GLU A 30 -8.19 2.97 -16.00
N TYR A 31 -7.64 1.93 -15.37
CA TYR A 31 -7.84 1.65 -13.95
C TYR A 31 -6.88 2.47 -13.09
N LEU A 32 -7.39 3.14 -12.06
CA LEU A 32 -6.64 4.09 -11.22
C LEU A 32 -5.39 3.47 -10.58
N THR A 33 -5.47 2.23 -10.13
CA THR A 33 -4.32 1.53 -9.53
C THR A 33 -3.19 1.35 -10.54
N ASP A 34 -3.53 1.01 -11.80
CA ASP A 34 -2.54 0.91 -12.88
C ASP A 34 -1.94 2.26 -13.20
N ARG A 35 -2.76 3.31 -13.24
CA ARG A 35 -2.29 4.68 -13.50
C ARG A 35 -1.32 5.17 -12.44
N ILE A 36 -1.64 5.02 -11.17
CA ILE A 36 -0.78 5.44 -10.06
C ILE A 36 0.55 4.65 -10.09
N THR A 37 0.49 3.37 -10.37
CA THR A 37 1.70 2.53 -10.48
C THR A 37 2.58 2.95 -11.64
N LYS A 38 1.99 3.28 -12.80
CA LYS A 38 2.73 3.79 -13.96
C LYS A 38 3.47 5.09 -13.63
N GLU A 39 2.82 6.01 -12.92
CA GLU A 39 3.48 7.25 -12.46
C GLU A 39 4.61 6.96 -11.46
N ALA A 40 4.41 5.99 -10.55
CA ALA A 40 5.44 5.57 -9.60
C ALA A 40 6.66 4.95 -10.31
N ILE A 41 6.44 4.11 -11.32
CA ILE A 41 7.50 3.53 -12.13
C ILE A 41 8.27 4.62 -12.89
N SER A 42 7.57 5.55 -13.53
CA SER A 42 8.19 6.68 -14.21
C SER A 42 9.03 7.56 -13.26
N PHE A 43 8.56 7.72 -12.01
CA PHE A 43 9.32 8.40 -10.96
C PHE A 43 10.61 7.64 -10.63
N VAL A 44 10.54 6.33 -10.42
CA VAL A 44 11.71 5.48 -10.12
C VAL A 44 12.74 5.57 -11.26
N GLU A 45 12.30 5.44 -12.51
CA GLU A 45 13.16 5.54 -13.69
C GLU A 45 13.85 6.89 -13.79
N LYS A 46 13.09 7.97 -13.55
CA LYS A 46 13.61 9.36 -13.62
C LYS A 46 14.66 9.65 -12.56
N TYR A 47 14.50 9.10 -11.36
CA TYR A 47 15.35 9.39 -10.20
C TYR A 47 16.29 8.25 -9.81
N ARG A 48 16.47 7.24 -10.69
CA ARG A 48 17.26 6.04 -10.42
C ARG A 48 18.72 6.30 -9.99
N ASP A 49 19.29 7.40 -10.45
CA ASP A 49 20.69 7.79 -10.17
C ASP A 49 20.81 8.72 -8.94
N THR A 50 19.72 8.91 -8.19
CA THR A 50 19.68 9.76 -7.00
C THR A 50 18.98 9.06 -5.83
N THR A 51 19.26 9.49 -4.61
CA THR A 51 18.46 9.05 -3.44
C THR A 51 17.06 9.64 -3.53
N PHE A 52 16.05 8.83 -3.33
CA PHE A 52 14.67 9.28 -3.34
C PHE A 52 13.83 8.69 -2.19
N PHE A 53 12.73 9.34 -1.90
CA PHE A 53 11.65 8.83 -1.07
C PHE A 53 10.35 8.80 -1.88
N LEU A 54 9.76 7.62 -2.02
CA LEU A 54 8.48 7.42 -2.69
C LEU A 54 7.42 6.99 -1.70
N TYR A 55 6.43 7.84 -1.45
CA TYR A 55 5.21 7.48 -0.73
C TYR A 55 4.09 7.22 -1.73
N LEU A 56 3.63 5.97 -1.81
CA LEU A 56 2.64 5.51 -2.79
C LEU A 56 1.35 5.06 -2.10
N PRO A 57 0.43 5.97 -1.80
CA PRO A 57 -0.85 5.63 -1.18
C PRO A 57 -1.84 5.15 -2.26
N PHE A 58 -2.06 3.85 -2.34
CA PHE A 58 -3.12 3.30 -3.18
C PHE A 58 -4.50 3.62 -2.61
N TYR A 59 -5.47 3.90 -3.48
CA TYR A 59 -6.88 3.93 -3.11
C TYR A 59 -7.45 2.52 -2.88
N THR A 60 -6.94 1.56 -3.61
CA THR A 60 -7.29 0.15 -3.53
C THR A 60 -6.91 -0.36 -2.13
N VAL A 61 -7.85 -0.92 -1.40
CA VAL A 61 -9.16 -1.48 -1.81
C VAL A 61 -10.36 -0.71 -1.21
N HIS A 62 -10.32 0.60 -1.15
CA HIS A 62 -11.37 1.44 -0.57
C HIS A 62 -12.63 1.43 -1.46
N THR A 63 -13.78 1.76 -0.87
CA THR A 63 -15.04 1.96 -1.61
C THR A 63 -14.94 3.17 -2.56
N PRO A 64 -15.68 3.15 -3.69
CA PRO A 64 -16.58 2.10 -4.16
C PRO A 64 -15.85 0.83 -4.57
N ILE A 65 -16.46 -0.35 -4.34
CA ILE A 65 -15.86 -1.63 -4.73
C ILE A 65 -16.05 -1.80 -6.23
N MET A 66 -14.97 -1.63 -6.97
CA MET A 66 -14.95 -1.64 -8.44
C MET A 66 -13.67 -2.35 -8.92
N GLY A 67 -13.75 -3.64 -9.16
CA GLY A 67 -12.65 -4.44 -9.74
C GLY A 67 -12.66 -4.38 -11.27
N LYS A 68 -11.53 -4.77 -11.88
CA LYS A 68 -11.45 -5.01 -13.32
C LYS A 68 -12.25 -6.25 -13.68
N GLU A 69 -13.04 -6.20 -14.76
CA GLU A 69 -13.95 -7.27 -15.14
C GLU A 69 -13.23 -8.61 -15.35
N GLU A 70 -12.07 -8.61 -16.02
CA GLU A 70 -11.27 -9.81 -16.24
C GLU A 70 -10.81 -10.48 -14.93
N LEU A 71 -10.57 -9.69 -13.88
CA LEU A 71 -10.22 -10.21 -12.56
C LEU A 71 -11.46 -10.66 -11.78
N ILE A 72 -12.60 -9.99 -11.93
CA ILE A 72 -13.87 -10.43 -11.36
C ILE A 72 -14.25 -11.80 -11.90
N GLU A 73 -14.19 -11.99 -13.21
CA GLU A 73 -14.47 -13.29 -13.84
C GLU A 73 -13.52 -14.39 -13.36
N LYS A 74 -12.22 -14.08 -13.16
CA LYS A 74 -11.24 -15.01 -12.58
C LYS A 74 -11.65 -15.51 -11.19
N PHE A 75 -12.29 -14.68 -10.38
CA PHE A 75 -12.68 -15.02 -9.00
C PHE A 75 -14.14 -15.43 -8.83
N LYS A 76 -14.99 -15.24 -9.85
CA LYS A 76 -16.45 -15.45 -9.81
C LYS A 76 -16.86 -16.84 -9.33
N ASN A 77 -16.15 -17.87 -9.79
CA ASN A 77 -16.42 -19.26 -9.43
C ASN A 77 -15.48 -19.81 -8.34
N LYS A 78 -14.62 -18.97 -7.77
CA LYS A 78 -13.73 -19.39 -6.71
C LYS A 78 -14.48 -19.46 -5.39
N LYS A 79 -14.47 -20.64 -4.76
CA LYS A 79 -15.09 -20.82 -3.43
C LYS A 79 -14.42 -19.89 -2.43
N GLY A 80 -15.21 -19.06 -1.76
CA GLY A 80 -14.74 -18.20 -0.67
C GLY A 80 -14.23 -19.01 0.53
N SER A 81 -13.35 -18.40 1.31
CA SER A 81 -12.80 -18.96 2.55
C SER A 81 -12.81 -17.90 3.64
N ASN A 82 -13.07 -18.31 4.89
CA ASN A 82 -13.07 -17.41 6.06
C ASN A 82 -13.93 -16.14 5.88
N GLY A 83 -15.11 -16.28 5.27
CA GLY A 83 -16.00 -15.14 5.01
C GLY A 83 -15.62 -14.25 3.82
N GLN A 84 -14.47 -14.50 3.17
CA GLN A 84 -14.03 -13.79 1.97
C GLN A 84 -14.68 -14.43 0.73
N ASN A 85 -15.78 -13.87 0.25
CA ASN A 85 -16.58 -14.43 -0.84
C ASN A 85 -17.02 -13.40 -1.90
N ARG A 86 -16.33 -12.27 -1.97
CA ARG A 86 -16.64 -11.17 -2.91
C ARG A 86 -15.65 -11.13 -4.07
N PRO A 87 -16.05 -11.58 -5.28
CA PRO A 87 -15.16 -11.57 -6.46
C PRO A 87 -14.67 -10.17 -6.86
N ASP A 88 -15.54 -9.15 -6.75
CA ASP A 88 -15.21 -7.76 -7.03
C ASP A 88 -14.12 -7.20 -6.11
N TYR A 89 -14.21 -7.49 -4.81
CA TYR A 89 -13.18 -7.12 -3.84
C TYR A 89 -11.88 -7.90 -4.06
N ALA A 90 -11.96 -9.20 -4.33
CA ALA A 90 -10.81 -10.03 -4.66
C ALA A 90 -10.09 -9.54 -5.93
N ALA A 91 -10.84 -9.06 -6.91
CA ALA A 91 -10.28 -8.44 -8.12
C ALA A 91 -9.50 -7.15 -7.81
N MET A 92 -10.00 -6.32 -6.88
CA MET A 92 -9.26 -5.13 -6.44
C MET A 92 -7.95 -5.51 -5.73
N VAL A 93 -7.99 -6.49 -4.82
CA VAL A 93 -6.78 -6.97 -4.12
C VAL A 93 -5.77 -7.53 -5.12
N ALA A 94 -6.21 -8.37 -6.07
CA ALA A 94 -5.34 -8.92 -7.10
C ALA A 94 -4.73 -7.83 -7.99
N SER A 95 -5.52 -6.82 -8.37
CA SER A 95 -4.99 -5.68 -9.13
C SER A 95 -3.92 -4.91 -8.36
N MET A 96 -4.10 -4.72 -7.04
CA MET A 96 -3.09 -4.09 -6.20
C MET A 96 -1.81 -4.92 -6.14
N ASP A 97 -1.93 -6.22 -5.91
CA ASP A 97 -0.80 -7.16 -5.85
C ASP A 97 0.01 -7.17 -7.16
N GLU A 98 -0.68 -7.26 -8.31
CA GLU A 98 -0.06 -7.16 -9.63
C GLU A 98 0.72 -5.83 -9.81
N ASN A 99 0.18 -4.74 -9.33
CA ASN A 99 0.78 -3.42 -9.45
C ASN A 99 1.98 -3.22 -8.50
N VAL A 100 1.91 -3.75 -7.29
CA VAL A 100 3.09 -3.84 -6.40
C VAL A 100 4.18 -4.68 -7.06
N GLY A 101 3.83 -5.82 -7.66
CA GLY A 101 4.76 -6.66 -8.42
C GLY A 101 5.44 -5.92 -9.57
N LYS A 102 4.71 -5.10 -10.34
CA LYS A 102 5.28 -4.26 -11.42
C LYS A 102 6.28 -3.25 -10.88
N LEU A 103 5.96 -2.57 -9.76
CA LEU A 103 6.89 -1.61 -9.15
C LEU A 103 8.16 -2.27 -8.63
N LEU A 104 8.05 -3.42 -7.94
CA LEU A 104 9.20 -4.18 -7.48
C LEU A 104 10.07 -4.66 -8.66
N SER A 105 9.45 -5.09 -9.76
CA SER A 105 10.15 -5.47 -10.98
C SER A 105 10.89 -4.29 -11.61
N SER A 106 10.31 -3.08 -11.57
CA SER A 106 10.97 -1.86 -12.03
C SER A 106 12.19 -1.50 -11.16
N LEU A 107 12.09 -1.61 -9.84
CA LEU A 107 13.26 -1.42 -8.95
C LEU A 107 14.40 -2.37 -9.34
N LYS A 108 14.08 -3.64 -9.56
CA LYS A 108 15.06 -4.66 -9.97
C LYS A 108 15.66 -4.35 -11.34
N ALA A 109 14.84 -4.00 -12.34
CA ALA A 109 15.29 -3.69 -13.69
C ALA A 109 16.21 -2.46 -13.74
N ASN A 110 16.05 -1.52 -12.81
CA ASN A 110 16.88 -0.34 -12.66
C ASN A 110 18.10 -0.54 -11.72
N GLY A 111 18.33 -1.76 -11.21
CA GLY A 111 19.47 -2.06 -10.33
C GLY A 111 19.34 -1.49 -8.91
N LEU A 112 18.12 -1.13 -8.49
CA LEU A 112 17.84 -0.46 -7.22
C LEU A 112 17.43 -1.43 -6.10
N GLU A 113 17.10 -2.69 -6.43
CA GLU A 113 16.51 -3.67 -5.51
C GLU A 113 17.33 -3.85 -4.23
N GLU A 114 18.66 -3.97 -4.37
CA GLU A 114 19.58 -4.25 -3.26
C GLU A 114 19.80 -3.04 -2.34
N ASN A 115 19.50 -1.84 -2.80
CA ASN A 115 19.70 -0.58 -2.05
C ASN A 115 18.38 0.17 -1.81
N THR A 116 17.27 -0.55 -1.71
CA THR A 116 15.95 0.06 -1.46
C THR A 116 15.26 -0.59 -0.27
N LEU A 117 14.93 0.22 0.73
CA LEU A 117 13.97 -0.15 1.78
C LEU A 117 12.56 -0.05 1.22
N VAL A 118 11.83 -1.16 1.23
CA VAL A 118 10.42 -1.22 0.82
C VAL A 118 9.56 -1.53 2.03
N ILE A 119 8.57 -0.69 2.31
CA ILE A 119 7.58 -0.89 3.36
C ILE A 119 6.20 -0.99 2.73
N PHE A 120 5.46 -2.06 3.02
CA PHE A 120 4.08 -2.24 2.62
C PHE A 120 3.21 -2.40 3.86
N THR A 121 2.17 -1.58 3.96
CA THR A 121 1.22 -1.61 5.07
C THR A 121 -0.14 -1.07 4.65
N SER A 122 -1.08 -1.02 5.57
CA SER A 122 -2.40 -0.39 5.41
C SER A 122 -2.58 0.69 6.48
N ASP A 123 -3.49 1.62 6.22
CA ASP A 123 -3.85 2.70 7.15
C ASP A 123 -4.78 2.23 8.27
N ASN A 124 -5.65 1.25 7.96
CA ASN A 124 -6.64 0.67 8.90
C ASN A 124 -7.10 -0.71 8.44
N GLY A 125 -7.83 -1.39 9.31
CA GLY A 125 -8.46 -2.66 9.00
C GLY A 125 -9.62 -2.55 8.00
N GLY A 126 -10.07 -3.69 7.48
CA GLY A 126 -11.13 -3.76 6.47
C GLY A 126 -12.53 -3.46 7.02
N ILE A 127 -13.44 -3.10 6.12
CA ILE A 127 -14.87 -2.90 6.41
C ILE A 127 -15.54 -4.28 6.53
N ARG A 128 -16.12 -4.61 7.68
CA ARG A 128 -16.72 -5.94 7.97
C ARG A 128 -17.80 -6.38 6.98
N SER A 129 -18.57 -5.47 6.44
CA SER A 129 -19.59 -5.79 5.43
C SER A 129 -19.02 -6.17 4.06
N ILE A 130 -17.71 -5.94 3.85
CA ILE A 130 -17.02 -6.20 2.59
C ILE A 130 -16.00 -7.32 2.76
N SER A 131 -15.25 -7.31 3.87
CA SER A 131 -14.13 -8.19 4.14
C SER A 131 -14.16 -8.62 5.61
N GLU A 132 -14.23 -9.91 5.87
CA GLU A 132 -14.17 -10.45 7.21
C GLU A 132 -12.79 -10.25 7.84
N GLN A 133 -12.77 -9.90 9.13
CA GLN A 133 -11.53 -9.65 9.88
C GLN A 133 -11.18 -10.80 10.83
N ASN A 134 -11.92 -11.91 10.80
CA ASN A 134 -11.68 -13.07 11.67
C ASN A 134 -10.23 -13.57 11.58
N PRO A 135 -9.59 -13.90 12.70
CA PRO A 135 -10.11 -13.96 14.08
C PRO A 135 -10.12 -12.62 14.83
N LEU A 136 -9.78 -11.51 14.20
CA LEU A 136 -9.70 -10.19 14.83
C LEU A 136 -11.11 -9.62 15.06
N ARG A 137 -11.32 -9.02 16.24
CA ARG A 137 -12.59 -8.41 16.61
C ARG A 137 -12.84 -7.11 15.85
N ALA A 138 -14.06 -6.92 15.35
CA ALA A 138 -14.55 -5.72 14.66
C ALA A 138 -13.85 -5.47 13.31
N GLY A 139 -13.68 -4.20 12.90
CA GLY A 139 -13.09 -3.78 11.63
C GLY A 139 -12.93 -2.26 11.60
N LYS A 140 -12.75 -1.70 10.41
CA LYS A 140 -12.58 -0.25 10.18
C LYS A 140 -13.55 0.58 11.01
N GLY A 141 -13.02 1.65 11.62
CA GLY A 141 -13.80 2.56 12.48
C GLY A 141 -13.89 2.10 13.94
N SER A 142 -13.22 1.04 14.33
CA SER A 142 -13.14 0.59 15.73
C SER A 142 -11.69 0.57 16.23
N TYR A 143 -11.54 0.66 17.55
CA TYR A 143 -10.25 0.52 18.24
C TYR A 143 -9.91 -0.92 18.62
N TYR A 144 -10.73 -1.90 18.20
CA TYR A 144 -10.41 -3.31 18.33
C TYR A 144 -9.43 -3.75 17.24
N GLU A 145 -8.76 -4.88 17.45
CA GLU A 145 -7.70 -5.35 16.55
C GLU A 145 -8.12 -5.44 15.08
N GLY A 146 -9.37 -5.80 14.77
CA GLY A 146 -9.86 -5.81 13.40
C GLY A 146 -9.90 -4.44 12.73
N GLY A 147 -9.87 -3.35 13.50
CA GLY A 147 -9.82 -1.98 12.97
C GLY A 147 -8.43 -1.39 12.89
N ILE A 148 -7.50 -1.84 13.75
CA ILE A 148 -6.18 -1.20 13.91
C ILE A 148 -4.99 -2.11 13.62
N ARG A 149 -5.16 -3.44 13.67
CA ARG A 149 -4.10 -4.40 13.38
C ARG A 149 -4.07 -4.73 11.91
N VAL A 150 -3.07 -4.22 11.22
CA VAL A 150 -2.89 -4.36 9.77
C VAL A 150 -1.59 -5.08 9.44
N PRO A 151 -1.47 -5.70 8.26
CA PRO A 151 -0.21 -6.26 7.80
C PRO A 151 0.88 -5.19 7.72
N LEU A 152 2.10 -5.57 8.12
CA LEU A 152 3.31 -4.80 7.89
C LEU A 152 4.35 -5.74 7.29
N LEU A 153 4.80 -5.44 6.08
CA LEU A 153 5.84 -6.16 5.37
C LEU A 153 6.98 -5.20 5.08
N ILE A 154 8.19 -5.60 5.43
CA ILE A 154 9.39 -4.79 5.21
C ILE A 154 10.42 -5.63 4.48
N LYS A 155 10.97 -5.10 3.38
CA LYS A 155 12.09 -5.68 2.66
C LYS A 155 13.23 -4.67 2.65
N TRP A 156 14.38 -5.07 3.18
CA TRP A 156 15.62 -4.28 3.14
C TRP A 156 16.82 -5.21 3.00
N PRO A 157 17.26 -5.49 1.78
CA PRO A 157 18.36 -6.40 1.53
C PRO A 157 19.63 -5.98 2.29
N GLY A 158 20.34 -6.95 2.84
CA GLY A 158 21.53 -6.72 3.65
C GLY A 158 21.30 -6.20 5.07
N GLN A 159 20.12 -5.73 5.40
CA GLN A 159 19.77 -5.21 6.73
C GLN A 159 18.75 -6.13 7.45
N ILE A 160 17.75 -6.62 6.74
CA ILE A 160 16.71 -7.50 7.29
C ILE A 160 16.87 -8.90 6.73
N LYS A 161 16.94 -9.89 7.63
CA LYS A 161 17.04 -11.30 7.24
C LYS A 161 15.80 -11.75 6.46
N PRO A 162 15.93 -12.34 5.26
CA PRO A 162 14.81 -12.89 4.52
C PRO A 162 14.01 -13.92 5.35
N ASN A 163 12.69 -13.92 5.17
CA ASN A 163 11.76 -14.81 5.87
C ASN A 163 11.80 -14.72 7.41
N SER A 164 12.26 -13.61 7.94
CA SER A 164 12.15 -13.32 9.37
C SER A 164 10.77 -12.77 9.72
N SER A 165 10.39 -12.86 11.00
CA SER A 165 9.17 -12.27 11.52
C SER A 165 9.42 -11.68 12.89
N SER A 166 8.68 -10.63 13.25
CA SER A 166 8.73 -9.98 14.56
C SER A 166 7.33 -9.88 15.14
N ASN A 167 7.22 -10.01 16.46
CA ASN A 167 6.01 -9.76 17.23
C ASN A 167 5.94 -8.32 17.80
N SER A 168 6.88 -7.48 17.44
CA SER A 168 6.88 -6.09 17.87
C SER A 168 5.65 -5.35 17.34
N ARG A 169 5.09 -4.48 18.18
CA ARG A 169 3.99 -3.60 17.76
C ARG A 169 4.58 -2.37 17.11
N VAL A 170 4.12 -2.07 15.91
CA VAL A 170 4.53 -0.91 15.12
C VAL A 170 3.31 -0.06 14.81
N SER A 171 3.47 1.24 14.93
CA SER A 171 2.48 2.24 14.54
C SER A 171 2.94 2.97 13.28
N ASN A 172 2.01 3.50 12.48
CA ASN A 172 2.35 4.35 11.34
C ASN A 172 3.16 5.60 11.74
N MET A 173 3.07 6.04 13.00
CA MET A 173 3.87 7.14 13.54
C MET A 173 5.37 6.80 13.66
N ASP A 174 5.71 5.51 13.74
CA ASP A 174 7.09 5.04 13.93
C ASP A 174 7.90 5.11 12.63
N PHE A 175 7.23 5.18 11.47
CA PHE A 175 7.92 5.29 10.19
C PHE A 175 8.68 6.59 10.03
N TYR A 176 8.18 7.70 10.58
CA TYR A 176 8.88 8.98 10.44
C TYR A 176 10.23 8.98 11.16
N PRO A 177 10.35 8.66 12.47
CA PRO A 177 11.65 8.61 13.14
C PRO A 177 12.59 7.57 12.52
N ALA A 178 12.09 6.39 12.12
CA ALA A 178 12.90 5.38 11.48
C ALA A 178 13.49 5.86 10.14
N LEU A 179 12.66 6.42 9.26
CA LEU A 179 13.11 6.94 7.97
C LEU A 179 14.02 8.16 8.11
N GLN A 180 13.78 9.02 9.12
CA GLN A 180 14.65 10.15 9.42
C GLN A 180 16.04 9.69 9.85
N ASN A 181 16.13 8.68 10.71
CA ASN A 181 17.43 8.14 11.15
C ASN A 181 18.21 7.52 9.98
N ILE A 182 17.53 6.82 9.07
CA ILE A 182 18.14 6.27 7.85
C ILE A 182 18.65 7.39 6.92
N ALA A 183 17.83 8.43 6.71
CA ALA A 183 18.15 9.50 5.76
C ALA A 183 19.12 10.55 6.32
N SER A 184 19.14 10.77 7.63
CA SER A 184 19.92 11.83 8.28
C SER A 184 20.25 11.46 9.73
N PRO A 185 21.17 10.51 9.96
CA PRO A 185 21.45 9.97 11.31
C PRO A 185 21.96 11.03 12.29
N ASP A 186 22.56 12.10 11.80
CA ASP A 186 23.06 13.21 12.62
C ASP A 186 21.97 14.19 13.06
N LYS A 187 20.78 14.12 12.48
CA LYS A 187 19.67 15.04 12.77
C LYS A 187 18.56 14.30 13.50
N LYS A 188 18.68 14.17 14.82
CA LYS A 188 17.58 13.63 15.65
C LYS A 188 16.50 14.68 15.81
N ALA A 189 15.29 14.39 15.36
CA ALA A 189 14.14 15.20 15.72
C ALA A 189 13.87 15.02 17.22
N THR A 190 13.69 16.13 17.91
CA THR A 190 13.27 16.15 19.30
C THR A 190 11.75 16.18 19.36
N LEU A 191 11.13 15.40 20.25
CA LEU A 191 9.68 15.35 20.48
C LEU A 191 8.88 14.72 19.33
N LEU A 192 9.16 13.45 19.06
CA LEU A 192 8.33 12.60 18.18
C LEU A 192 7.49 11.65 19.04
N ASP A 193 6.22 11.43 18.64
CA ASP A 193 5.34 10.44 19.28
C ASP A 193 5.70 9.00 18.84
N GLY A 194 6.28 8.83 17.67
CA GLY A 194 6.76 7.55 17.16
C GLY A 194 8.13 7.16 17.72
N ILE A 195 8.41 5.87 17.70
CA ILE A 195 9.70 5.29 18.10
C ILE A 195 10.53 4.87 16.87
N ASP A 196 11.84 4.77 17.05
CA ASP A 196 12.72 4.23 16.02
C ASP A 196 12.51 2.72 15.84
N LEU A 197 12.47 2.28 14.59
CA LEU A 197 12.28 0.87 14.23
C LEU A 197 13.60 0.12 14.04
N GLU A 198 14.76 0.75 14.16
CA GLU A 198 16.06 0.09 14.00
C GLU A 198 16.18 -1.22 14.82
N PRO A 199 15.72 -1.30 16.08
CA PRO A 199 15.75 -2.54 16.84
C PRO A 199 14.92 -3.69 16.29
N ILE A 200 14.03 -3.41 15.32
CA ILE A 200 13.18 -4.41 14.69
C ILE A 200 13.82 -4.93 13.39
N PHE A 201 14.77 -4.21 12.83
CA PHE A 201 15.44 -4.55 11.58
C PHE A 201 16.64 -5.50 11.80
N SER A 202 17.14 -5.64 13.04
CA SER A 202 18.28 -6.47 13.42
C SER A 202 17.92 -7.92 13.77
#